data_7e711e3e1a9f7eef0cff5706d325db45
#
_entry.id   7e711e3e1a9f7eef0cff5706d325db45
#
_cell.length_a   1.000
_cell.length_b   1.000
_cell.length_c   1.000
_cell.angle_alpha   90.00
_cell.angle_beta   90.00
_cell.angle_gamma   90.00
#
_symmetry.space_group_name_H-M   'P 1'
#
loop_
_entity.id
_entity.type
_entity.pdbx_description
1 polymer ?
#
loop_
_entity_poly.entity_id
_entity_poly.type
_entity_poly.pdbx_seq_one_letter_code
_entity_poly.pdbx_strand_id
1 'polypeptide(L)'
;MSRAVILIDWSAYHASRFQLLQASLACDGRSLPLMSYVVPSSQTANPEVHEYFLESLAECFTPETHVIVITDAGFQGWWFQQVSSRGWTYICRVLGNHYYNVGDGWEKVINSGIKTSTTATYLGEGLLGRSKKAQHEGHFYLYKSKPKGRKFKRSKERAPRPSVTTKAHTVGKSPWFI
;
A
#
# COMPACT_ATOMS: atom_id res chain seq x y z
N MET A 1 -0.50 -8.73 -25.55
CA MET A 1 -0.81 -7.69 -24.56
C MET A 1 0.40 -7.61 -23.62
N SER A 2 1.10 -6.48 -23.58
CA SER A 2 2.23 -6.27 -22.67
C SER A 2 1.71 -6.03 -21.25
N ARG A 3 2.47 -6.44 -20.25
CA ARG A 3 2.14 -6.25 -18.84
C ARG A 3 3.26 -5.48 -18.14
N ALA A 4 2.92 -4.44 -17.41
CA ALA A 4 3.84 -3.67 -16.59
C ALA A 4 3.41 -3.73 -15.11
N VAL A 5 4.31 -4.20 -14.24
CA VAL A 5 4.09 -4.20 -12.78
C VAL A 5 4.84 -3.01 -12.20
N ILE A 6 4.13 -2.09 -11.60
CA ILE A 6 4.66 -0.81 -11.11
C ILE A 6 4.58 -0.76 -9.59
N LEU A 7 5.72 -0.63 -8.97
CA LEU A 7 5.83 -0.41 -7.52
C LEU A 7 5.78 1.09 -7.26
N ILE A 8 4.83 1.54 -6.42
CA ILE A 8 4.72 2.95 -6.04
C ILE A 8 4.83 3.06 -4.51
N ASP A 9 5.72 3.93 -4.06
CA ASP A 9 6.01 4.09 -2.63
C ASP A 9 6.35 5.54 -2.27
N TRP A 10 6.07 5.88 -1.01
CA TRP A 10 6.49 7.12 -0.37
C TRP A 10 7.73 6.92 0.49
N SER A 11 8.73 7.72 0.28
CA SER A 11 9.96 7.70 1.07
C SER A 11 10.28 9.07 1.64
N ALA A 12 10.70 9.12 2.91
CA ALA A 12 11.14 10.37 3.52
C ALA A 12 12.47 10.85 2.88
N TYR A 13 12.51 12.13 2.52
CA TYR A 13 13.68 12.77 1.92
C TYR A 13 14.10 14.01 2.72
N HIS A 14 15.41 14.25 2.81
CA HIS A 14 16.01 15.41 3.47
C HIS A 14 15.46 15.70 4.88
N ALA A 15 15.77 14.82 5.84
CA ALA A 15 15.34 14.90 7.25
C ALA A 15 13.81 15.00 7.42
N SER A 16 13.05 14.35 6.54
CA SER A 16 11.57 14.31 6.52
C SER A 16 10.90 15.68 6.27
N ARG A 17 11.61 16.66 5.75
CA ARG A 17 11.00 17.92 5.27
C ARG A 17 10.26 17.72 3.96
N PHE A 18 10.72 16.77 3.16
CA PHE A 18 10.15 16.39 1.88
C PHE A 18 9.80 14.92 1.87
N GLN A 19 8.94 14.55 0.97
CA GLN A 19 8.60 13.16 0.64
C GLN A 19 8.87 12.93 -0.84
N LEU A 20 9.40 11.76 -1.12
CA LEU A 20 9.62 11.26 -2.47
C LEU A 20 8.52 10.26 -2.80
N LEU A 21 7.69 10.56 -3.78
CA LEU A 21 6.77 9.62 -4.41
C LEU A 21 7.47 9.04 -5.63
N GLN A 22 7.68 7.73 -5.66
CA GLN A 22 8.42 7.07 -6.71
C GLN A 22 7.62 5.94 -7.34
N ALA A 23 7.62 5.88 -8.68
CA ALA A 23 7.17 4.74 -9.45
C ALA A 23 8.38 3.99 -10.02
N SER A 24 8.38 2.68 -9.87
CA SER A 24 9.44 1.81 -10.40
C SER A 24 8.84 0.60 -11.11
N LEU A 25 9.36 0.27 -12.28
CA LEU A 25 9.01 -0.96 -13.00
C LEU A 25 9.66 -2.15 -12.28
N ALA A 26 8.85 -3.14 -11.92
CA ALA A 26 9.37 -4.39 -11.37
C ALA A 26 10.00 -5.24 -12.49
N CYS A 27 11.26 -5.60 -12.28
CA CYS A 27 12.03 -6.50 -13.13
C CYS A 27 12.54 -7.68 -12.31
N ASP A 28 13.03 -8.73 -12.95
CA ASP A 28 13.56 -9.91 -12.27
C ASP A 28 14.67 -9.54 -11.26
N GLY A 29 14.35 -9.66 -9.97
CA GLY A 29 15.26 -9.37 -8.87
C GLY A 29 15.61 -7.90 -8.64
N ARG A 30 15.01 -6.95 -9.38
CA ARG A 30 15.29 -5.51 -9.32
C ARG A 30 14.02 -4.68 -9.52
N SER A 31 14.13 -3.38 -9.27
CA SER A 31 13.17 -2.39 -9.75
C SER A 31 13.92 -1.30 -10.51
N LEU A 32 13.31 -0.82 -11.61
CA LEU A 32 13.84 0.24 -12.44
C LEU A 32 13.02 1.51 -12.19
N PRO A 33 13.57 2.58 -11.61
CA PRO A 33 12.83 3.83 -11.43
C PRO A 33 12.38 4.38 -12.78
N LEU A 34 11.09 4.70 -12.88
CA LEU A 34 10.49 5.35 -14.06
C LEU A 34 10.37 6.84 -13.82
N MET A 35 9.83 7.23 -12.67
CA MET A 35 9.66 8.63 -12.31
C MET A 35 9.64 8.83 -10.79
N SER A 36 9.93 10.06 -10.38
CA SER A 36 9.97 10.44 -8.97
C SER A 36 9.51 11.88 -8.80
N TYR A 37 8.65 12.12 -7.81
CA TYR A 37 8.23 13.46 -7.41
C TYR A 37 8.69 13.74 -5.99
N VAL A 38 9.30 14.91 -5.80
CA VAL A 38 9.64 15.41 -4.48
C VAL A 38 8.65 16.49 -4.11
N VAL A 39 7.95 16.30 -3.00
CA VAL A 39 6.96 17.25 -2.50
C VAL A 39 7.22 17.58 -1.03
N PRO A 40 6.80 18.75 -0.53
CA PRO A 40 6.80 19.04 0.90
C PRO A 40 6.03 17.97 1.68
N SER A 41 6.46 17.64 2.89
CA SER A 41 5.79 16.60 3.70
C SER A 41 4.33 16.93 4.03
N SER A 42 3.92 18.19 3.96
CA SER A 42 2.52 18.62 4.07
C SER A 42 1.64 18.17 2.89
N GLN A 43 2.25 17.82 1.76
CA GLN A 43 1.57 17.35 0.55
C GLN A 43 1.53 15.82 0.45
N THR A 44 2.03 15.11 1.44
CA THR A 44 1.95 13.64 1.49
C THR A 44 0.49 13.20 1.46
N ALA A 45 0.16 12.26 0.60
CA ALA A 45 -1.20 11.76 0.38
C ALA A 45 -2.21 12.82 -0.12
N ASN A 46 -1.75 13.95 -0.67
CA ASN A 46 -2.63 14.92 -1.33
C ASN A 46 -3.21 14.30 -2.61
N PRO A 47 -4.56 14.31 -2.79
CA PRO A 47 -5.22 13.77 -3.98
C PRO A 47 -4.72 14.37 -5.30
N GLU A 48 -4.51 15.68 -5.36
CA GLU A 48 -4.05 16.38 -6.57
C GLU A 48 -2.63 15.96 -6.98
N VAL A 49 -1.73 15.78 -5.98
CA VAL A 49 -0.37 15.27 -6.22
C VAL A 49 -0.40 13.86 -6.80
N HIS A 50 -1.27 13.01 -6.27
CA HIS A 50 -1.40 11.64 -6.76
C HIS A 50 -2.02 11.60 -8.15
N GLU A 51 -3.03 12.41 -8.43
CA GLU A 51 -3.65 12.49 -9.75
C GLU A 51 -2.65 12.90 -10.81
N TYR A 52 -1.94 14.00 -10.59
CA TYR A 52 -0.89 14.48 -11.48
C TYR A 52 0.24 13.45 -11.67
N PHE A 53 0.61 12.75 -10.58
CA PHE A 53 1.61 11.68 -10.65
C PHE A 53 1.13 10.51 -11.52
N LEU A 54 -0.12 10.09 -11.38
CA LEU A 54 -0.69 9.00 -12.17
C LEU A 54 -0.90 9.39 -13.63
N GLU A 55 -1.24 10.65 -13.92
CA GLU A 55 -1.32 11.18 -15.29
C GLU A 55 0.05 11.11 -15.98
N SER A 56 1.08 11.66 -15.33
CA SER A 56 2.44 11.61 -15.87
C SER A 56 2.97 10.18 -16.02
N LEU A 57 2.60 9.29 -15.08
CA LEU A 57 2.96 7.87 -15.18
C LEU A 57 2.28 7.19 -16.38
N ALA A 58 1.05 7.58 -16.70
CA ALA A 58 0.32 7.02 -17.85
C ALA A 58 1.01 7.29 -19.18
N GLU A 59 1.71 8.41 -19.30
CA GLU A 59 2.49 8.74 -20.53
C GLU A 59 3.65 7.76 -20.78
N CYS A 60 4.06 6.99 -19.77
CA CYS A 60 5.10 5.97 -19.91
C CYS A 60 4.62 4.69 -20.60
N PHE A 61 3.32 4.54 -20.85
CA PHE A 61 2.73 3.29 -21.34
C PHE A 61 1.90 3.51 -22.60
N THR A 62 1.85 2.47 -23.45
CA THR A 62 0.90 2.45 -24.56
C THR A 62 -0.48 2.02 -24.07
N PRO A 63 -1.58 2.38 -24.77
CA PRO A 63 -2.95 1.98 -24.37
C PRO A 63 -3.16 0.47 -24.25
N GLU A 64 -2.36 -0.33 -24.95
CA GLU A 64 -2.44 -1.80 -24.92
C GLU A 64 -1.69 -2.42 -23.73
N THR A 65 -1.00 -1.61 -22.92
CA THR A 65 -0.24 -2.09 -21.77
C THR A 65 -1.18 -2.32 -20.58
N HIS A 66 -1.24 -3.55 -20.10
CA HIS A 66 -1.92 -3.86 -18.85
C HIS A 66 -1.04 -3.47 -17.66
N VAL A 67 -1.35 -2.34 -17.03
CA VAL A 67 -0.61 -1.81 -15.86
C VAL A 67 -1.18 -2.39 -14.57
N ILE A 68 -0.30 -2.94 -13.73
CA ILE A 68 -0.61 -3.41 -12.38
C ILE A 68 0.18 -2.56 -11.38
N VAL A 69 -0.52 -1.76 -10.59
CA VAL A 69 0.07 -0.90 -9.56
C VAL A 69 0.13 -1.64 -8.24
N ILE A 70 1.30 -1.69 -7.63
CA ILE A 70 1.51 -2.27 -6.28
C ILE A 70 1.91 -1.16 -5.33
N THR A 71 1.16 -1.00 -4.23
CA THR A 71 1.44 0.00 -3.20
C THR A 71 1.45 -0.62 -1.81
N ASP A 72 2.08 0.08 -0.87
CA ASP A 72 1.98 -0.25 0.55
C ASP A 72 0.68 0.31 1.18
N ALA A 73 0.56 0.18 2.50
CA ALA A 73 -0.61 0.61 3.27
C ALA A 73 -0.73 2.13 3.47
N GLY A 74 0.15 2.92 2.90
CA GLY A 74 0.10 4.40 2.96
C GLY A 74 -0.90 5.01 2.00
N PHE A 75 -1.36 4.26 1.01
CA PHE A 75 -2.31 4.70 0.01
C PHE A 75 -3.76 4.39 0.44
N GLN A 76 -4.69 5.30 0.13
CA GLN A 76 -6.06 5.23 0.62
C GLN A 76 -7.11 5.18 -0.49
N GLY A 77 -8.38 5.05 -0.10
CA GLY A 77 -9.50 4.74 -0.95
C GLY A 77 -9.62 5.51 -2.26
N TRP A 78 -9.48 6.82 -2.25
CA TRP A 78 -9.55 7.64 -3.47
C TRP A 78 -8.39 7.34 -4.45
N TRP A 79 -7.22 6.88 -3.97
CA TRP A 79 -6.13 6.38 -4.80
C TRP A 79 -6.57 5.21 -5.68
N PHE A 80 -7.29 4.26 -5.09
CA PHE A 80 -7.77 3.09 -5.82
C PHE A 80 -8.76 3.48 -6.92
N GLN A 81 -9.62 4.47 -6.65
CA GLN A 81 -10.53 4.99 -7.67
C GLN A 81 -9.78 5.62 -8.85
N GLN A 82 -8.74 6.42 -8.58
CA GLN A 82 -7.92 7.01 -9.62
C GLN A 82 -7.15 5.97 -10.45
N VAL A 83 -6.62 4.93 -9.81
CA VAL A 83 -5.95 3.83 -10.51
C VAL A 83 -6.95 3.06 -11.38
N SER A 84 -8.12 2.70 -10.82
CA SER A 84 -9.15 1.95 -11.54
C SER A 84 -9.79 2.73 -12.68
N SER A 85 -9.97 4.05 -12.53
CA SER A 85 -10.53 4.90 -13.60
C SER A 85 -9.65 4.95 -14.86
N ARG A 86 -8.37 4.60 -14.74
CA ARG A 86 -7.42 4.46 -15.85
C ARG A 86 -7.43 3.06 -16.47
N GLY A 87 -8.31 2.17 -16.03
CA GLY A 87 -8.34 0.77 -16.45
C GLY A 87 -7.16 -0.05 -15.91
N TRP A 88 -6.46 0.44 -14.90
CA TRP A 88 -5.34 -0.25 -14.27
C TRP A 88 -5.80 -1.16 -13.14
N THR A 89 -5.09 -2.25 -12.93
CA THR A 89 -5.28 -3.12 -11.77
C THR A 89 -4.40 -2.63 -10.62
N TYR A 90 -4.84 -2.80 -9.37
CA TYR A 90 -3.99 -2.50 -8.22
C TYR A 90 -3.91 -3.66 -7.23
N ILE A 91 -2.79 -3.71 -6.52
CA ILE A 91 -2.55 -4.58 -5.36
C ILE A 91 -2.05 -3.68 -4.23
N CYS A 92 -2.76 -3.66 -3.12
CA CYS A 92 -2.43 -2.80 -2.00
C CYS A 92 -2.47 -3.57 -0.68
N ARG A 93 -1.53 -3.26 0.19
CA ARG A 93 -1.58 -3.73 1.57
C ARG A 93 -2.58 -2.91 2.37
N VAL A 94 -3.45 -3.57 3.13
CA VAL A 94 -4.42 -2.93 4.02
C VAL A 94 -3.92 -2.97 5.47
N LEU A 95 -4.07 -1.87 6.21
CA LEU A 95 -3.72 -1.79 7.63
C LEU A 95 -4.74 -2.52 8.50
N GLY A 96 -4.28 -3.08 9.62
CA GLY A 96 -5.10 -3.87 10.53
C GLY A 96 -6.29 -3.15 11.18
N ASN A 97 -6.31 -1.81 11.17
CA ASN A 97 -7.41 -1.01 11.70
C ASN A 97 -8.55 -0.76 10.70
N HIS A 98 -8.38 -1.12 9.43
CA HIS A 98 -9.43 -1.04 8.42
C HIS A 98 -10.48 -2.12 8.62
N TYR A 99 -11.70 -1.83 8.15
CA TYR A 99 -12.80 -2.77 8.13
C TYR A 99 -12.97 -3.34 6.72
N TYR A 100 -13.28 -4.61 6.65
CA TYR A 100 -13.64 -5.31 5.42
C TYR A 100 -14.91 -6.13 5.62
N ASN A 101 -15.56 -6.51 4.52
CA ASN A 101 -16.74 -7.38 4.50
C ASN A 101 -16.67 -8.27 3.26
N VAL A 102 -16.61 -9.58 3.47
CA VAL A 102 -16.59 -10.61 2.42
C VAL A 102 -17.87 -11.49 2.48
N GLY A 103 -18.97 -10.93 2.98
CA GLY A 103 -20.26 -11.61 3.07
C GLY A 103 -20.79 -11.79 4.49
N ASP A 104 -19.91 -12.00 5.47
CA ASP A 104 -20.28 -12.32 6.86
C ASP A 104 -20.44 -11.08 7.77
N GLY A 105 -20.44 -9.90 7.19
CA GLY A 105 -20.51 -8.63 7.92
C GLY A 105 -19.17 -7.92 8.03
N TRP A 106 -19.16 -6.78 8.74
CA TRP A 106 -17.99 -5.92 8.86
C TRP A 106 -17.05 -6.39 9.96
N GLU A 107 -15.82 -6.73 9.60
CA GLU A 107 -14.76 -7.11 10.52
C GLU A 107 -13.52 -6.23 10.36
N LYS A 108 -12.74 -6.04 11.44
CA LYS A 108 -11.42 -5.41 11.34
C LYS A 108 -10.39 -6.43 10.86
N VAL A 109 -9.50 -6.01 9.97
CA VAL A 109 -8.38 -6.85 9.48
C VAL A 109 -7.55 -7.45 10.63
N ILE A 110 -7.32 -6.69 11.71
CA ILE A 110 -6.56 -7.18 12.86
C ILE A 110 -7.26 -8.32 13.63
N ASN A 111 -8.57 -8.41 13.52
CA ASN A 111 -9.39 -9.40 14.24
C ASN A 111 -9.62 -10.69 13.43
N SER A 112 -9.17 -10.75 12.19
CA SER A 112 -9.40 -11.87 11.26
C SER A 112 -8.94 -13.25 11.76
N GLY A 113 -8.41 -13.34 12.98
CA GLY A 113 -8.10 -14.61 13.69
C GLY A 113 -7.07 -15.52 13.03
N ILE A 114 -6.41 -15.08 11.97
CA ILE A 114 -5.61 -15.95 11.11
C ILE A 114 -4.34 -16.43 11.77
N LYS A 115 -4.14 -17.73 11.65
CA LYS A 115 -2.89 -18.39 12.00
C LYS A 115 -1.77 -18.03 11.00
N THR A 116 -0.53 -18.06 11.48
CA THR A 116 0.63 -17.88 10.60
C THR A 116 0.66 -18.93 9.50
N SER A 117 0.86 -18.50 8.24
CA SER A 117 0.91 -19.35 7.06
C SER A 117 2.12 -18.98 6.20
N THR A 118 2.54 -19.89 5.34
CA THR A 118 3.56 -19.66 4.31
C THR A 118 2.95 -19.21 2.99
N THR A 119 1.62 -19.34 2.85
CA THR A 119 0.87 -18.96 1.65
C THR A 119 -0.25 -17.96 2.00
N ALA A 120 -0.62 -17.13 1.05
CA ALA A 120 -1.79 -16.26 1.18
C ALA A 120 -3.08 -17.10 1.05
N THR A 121 -4.09 -16.77 1.86
CA THR A 121 -5.42 -17.37 1.80
C THR A 121 -6.35 -16.38 1.13
N TYR A 122 -7.02 -16.81 0.07
CA TYR A 122 -8.10 -16.05 -0.57
C TYR A 122 -9.34 -16.08 0.31
N LEU A 123 -9.91 -14.93 0.62
CA LEU A 123 -11.11 -14.80 1.44
C LEU A 123 -12.38 -14.58 0.62
N GLY A 124 -12.26 -14.13 -0.62
CA GLY A 124 -13.39 -13.83 -1.49
C GLY A 124 -13.37 -12.38 -2.01
N GLU A 125 -14.40 -12.07 -2.77
CA GLU A 125 -14.74 -10.70 -3.15
C GLU A 125 -15.48 -10.00 -2.00
N GLY A 126 -15.33 -8.69 -1.89
CA GLY A 126 -15.98 -7.95 -0.84
C GLY A 126 -15.68 -6.46 -0.86
N LEU A 127 -15.98 -5.80 0.25
CA LEU A 127 -15.87 -4.36 0.42
C LEU A 127 -14.79 -4.01 1.45
N LEU A 128 -13.97 -3.02 1.14
CA LEU A 128 -13.07 -2.34 2.08
C LEU A 128 -13.68 -1.01 2.48
N GLY A 129 -13.71 -0.72 3.80
CA GLY A 129 -14.19 0.54 4.36
C GLY A 129 -15.70 0.56 4.66
N ARG A 130 -16.07 0.91 5.91
CA ARG A 130 -17.48 0.96 6.35
C ARG A 130 -18.26 2.17 5.81
N SER A 131 -17.57 3.28 5.53
CA SER A 131 -18.20 4.48 5.00
C SER A 131 -18.52 4.31 3.51
N LYS A 132 -19.78 4.51 3.12
CA LYS A 132 -20.21 4.41 1.71
C LYS A 132 -19.35 5.25 0.74
N LYS A 133 -18.86 6.41 1.19
CA LYS A 133 -17.99 7.29 0.38
C LYS A 133 -16.57 6.76 0.19
N ALA A 134 -16.14 5.82 1.03
CA ALA A 134 -14.79 5.27 1.04
C ALA A 134 -14.79 3.75 0.82
N GLN A 135 -15.92 3.19 0.38
CA GLN A 135 -16.00 1.77 0.05
C GLN A 135 -15.34 1.48 -1.30
N HIS A 136 -14.58 0.39 -1.32
CA HIS A 136 -13.97 -0.16 -2.51
C HIS A 136 -14.26 -1.64 -2.59
N GLU A 137 -14.68 -2.07 -3.76
CA GLU A 137 -14.78 -3.48 -4.09
C GLU A 137 -13.42 -4.05 -4.46
N GLY A 138 -13.18 -5.30 -4.09
CA GLY A 138 -11.94 -5.97 -4.42
C GLY A 138 -11.90 -7.42 -3.97
N HIS A 139 -10.81 -8.08 -4.36
CA HIS A 139 -10.50 -9.44 -3.94
C HIS A 139 -9.57 -9.40 -2.72
N PHE A 140 -9.94 -10.12 -1.67
CA PHE A 140 -9.20 -10.09 -0.41
C PHE A 140 -8.35 -11.34 -0.23
N TYR A 141 -7.07 -11.10 0.03
CA TYR A 141 -6.11 -12.14 0.37
C TYR A 141 -5.48 -11.84 1.73
N LEU A 142 -5.33 -12.84 2.52
CA LEU A 142 -4.82 -12.72 3.87
C LEU A 142 -3.56 -13.56 4.06
N TYR A 143 -2.50 -12.89 4.52
CA TYR A 143 -1.21 -13.51 4.74
C TYR A 143 -0.61 -13.07 6.09
N LYS A 144 -0.15 -14.02 6.87
CA LYS A 144 0.53 -13.75 8.14
C LYS A 144 1.76 -14.63 8.28
N SER A 145 2.92 -14.07 8.02
CA SER A 145 4.19 -14.77 8.23
C SER A 145 4.58 -14.85 9.70
N LYS A 146 5.43 -15.82 10.06
CA LYS A 146 6.09 -15.84 11.37
C LYS A 146 6.92 -14.55 11.53
N PRO A 147 6.86 -13.87 12.68
CA PRO A 147 7.69 -12.69 12.93
C PRO A 147 9.18 -13.05 12.77
N LYS A 148 9.82 -12.45 11.77
CA LYS A 148 11.28 -12.55 11.60
C LYS A 148 11.92 -11.60 12.60
N GLY A 149 12.18 -11.97 13.82
CA GLY A 149 12.73 -11.19 14.94
C GLY A 149 13.66 -10.02 14.56
N ARG A 150 13.15 -9.03 13.85
CA ARG A 150 13.88 -7.81 13.49
C ARG A 150 14.13 -7.03 14.79
N LYS A 151 15.34 -7.10 15.30
CA LYS A 151 15.78 -6.21 16.38
C LYS A 151 15.87 -4.80 15.78
N PHE A 152 15.01 -3.90 16.22
CA PHE A 152 15.16 -2.47 15.92
C PHE A 152 16.51 -2.02 16.49
N LYS A 153 17.49 -1.73 15.64
CA LYS A 153 18.71 -1.05 16.08
C LYS A 153 18.29 0.38 16.43
N ARG A 154 18.28 0.70 17.72
CA ARG A 154 18.10 2.07 18.18
C ARG A 154 19.26 2.91 17.58
N SER A 155 18.94 3.94 16.79
CA SER A 155 19.91 4.99 16.56
C SER A 155 20.19 5.66 17.91
N LYS A 156 21.45 5.82 18.29
CA LYS A 156 21.85 6.35 19.59
C LYS A 156 21.43 7.82 19.85
N GLU A 157 20.85 8.50 18.87
CA GLU A 157 20.68 9.96 18.89
C GLU A 157 19.28 10.48 19.26
N ARG A 158 18.25 9.64 19.35
CA ARG A 158 16.94 10.07 19.86
C ARG A 158 16.23 8.91 20.56
N ALA A 159 15.84 9.14 21.81
CA ALA A 159 14.87 8.24 22.48
C ALA A 159 13.58 8.18 21.66
N PRO A 160 13.13 7.03 21.13
CA PRO A 160 11.91 6.95 20.36
C PRO A 160 10.74 7.28 21.26
N ARG A 161 9.82 8.12 20.76
CA ARG A 161 8.56 8.36 21.49
C ARG A 161 7.87 7.00 21.71
N PRO A 162 7.30 6.73 22.88
CA PRO A 162 6.67 5.44 23.21
C PRO A 162 5.67 4.96 22.14
N SER A 163 4.95 5.91 21.50
CA SER A 163 3.98 5.63 20.44
C SER A 163 4.59 5.00 19.16
N VAL A 164 5.86 5.30 18.86
CA VAL A 164 6.52 4.78 17.64
C VAL A 164 6.96 3.32 17.84
N THR A 165 7.48 2.99 19.02
CA THR A 165 7.90 1.63 19.37
C THR A 165 6.70 0.67 19.42
N THR A 166 5.57 1.12 19.98
CA THR A 166 4.33 0.33 20.05
C THR A 166 3.75 0.09 18.66
N LYS A 167 3.71 1.12 17.79
CA LYS A 167 3.25 0.99 16.40
C LYS A 167 4.10 0.01 15.60
N ALA A 168 5.43 0.11 15.67
CA ALA A 168 6.32 -0.79 14.94
C ALA A 168 6.18 -2.26 15.40
N HIS A 169 5.97 -2.49 16.69
CA HIS A 169 5.75 -3.84 17.24
C HIS A 169 4.39 -4.42 16.85
N THR A 170 3.36 -3.58 16.74
CA THR A 170 2.00 -3.98 16.35
C THR A 170 1.93 -4.27 14.85
N VAL A 171 2.54 -3.43 14.01
CA VAL A 171 2.59 -3.62 12.54
C VAL A 171 3.30 -4.91 12.16
N GLY A 172 4.40 -5.29 12.88
CA GLY A 172 5.11 -6.55 12.64
C GLY A 172 4.30 -7.82 13.01
N LYS A 173 3.22 -7.67 13.80
CA LYS A 173 2.34 -8.78 14.22
C LYS A 173 1.02 -8.82 13.46
N SER A 174 0.67 -7.75 12.74
CA SER A 174 -0.58 -7.68 11.99
C SER A 174 -0.53 -8.54 10.74
N PRO A 175 -1.63 -9.19 10.36
CA PRO A 175 -1.73 -9.88 9.08
C PRO A 175 -1.58 -8.88 7.93
N TRP A 176 -1.11 -9.37 6.80
CA TRP A 176 -1.13 -8.65 5.54
C TRP A 176 -2.46 -8.93 4.86
N PHE A 177 -3.15 -7.90 4.52
CA PHE A 177 -4.37 -7.91 3.75
C PHE A 177 -4.07 -7.25 2.41
N ILE A 178 -4.35 -7.94 1.33
CA ILE A 178 -4.05 -7.51 -0.04
C ILE A 178 -5.35 -7.52 -0.80
#